data_819bd713c0e0d43bf810d97b27469639
#
_entry.id   819bd713c0e0d43bf810d97b27469639
#
_cell.length_a   1.000
_cell.length_b   1.000
_cell.length_c   1.000
_cell.angle_alpha   90.00
_cell.angle_beta   90.00
_cell.angle_gamma   90.00
#
_symmetry.space_group_name_H-M   'P 1'
#
loop_
_entity.id
_entity.type
_entity.pdbx_description
1 polymer ?
#
loop_
_entity_poly.entity_id
_entity_poly.type
_entity_poly.pdbx_seq_one_letter_code
_entity_poly.pdbx_strand_id
1 'polypeptide(L)'
;MRNKNQNVYTVGQVNSYIKNIFDQDYMLRRIYVSGEVSNCKYHPSGHIYFSLKDAEGTISCVMFAGSRRGLAFPMRDGDNVIVGGSISVYERDGKYQIYAKEITKEGAGLLYEKYLALKAELEEMGMFAPEYKKRIPTYI
;
A
#
# COMPACT_ATOMS: atom_id res chain seq x y z
N MET A 1 -36.92 -9.83 -8.56
CA MET A 1 -37.02 -10.54 -7.31
C MET A 1 -35.98 -11.65 -7.20
N ARG A 2 -35.46 -11.85 -6.03
CA ARG A 2 -34.41 -12.83 -5.85
C ARG A 2 -34.93 -14.25 -5.81
N ASN A 3 -34.25 -15.13 -6.52
CA ASN A 3 -34.55 -16.54 -6.50
C ASN A 3 -33.88 -17.16 -5.27
N LYS A 4 -34.61 -17.99 -4.52
CA LYS A 4 -34.06 -18.59 -3.32
C LYS A 4 -32.89 -19.50 -3.58
N ASN A 5 -32.82 -20.09 -4.76
CA ASN A 5 -31.75 -21.02 -5.07
C ASN A 5 -30.54 -20.35 -5.68
N GLN A 6 -30.54 -19.07 -5.76
CA GLN A 6 -29.43 -18.31 -6.35
C GLN A 6 -28.97 -17.24 -5.38
N ASN A 7 -27.67 -17.12 -5.28
CA ASN A 7 -27.06 -16.06 -4.50
C ASN A 7 -26.89 -14.85 -5.37
N VAL A 8 -27.87 -13.98 -5.35
CA VAL A 8 -27.83 -12.77 -6.15
C VAL A 8 -27.53 -11.58 -5.26
N TYR A 9 -26.46 -10.86 -5.58
CA TYR A 9 -26.02 -9.73 -4.76
C TYR A 9 -26.02 -8.46 -5.60
N THR A 10 -26.15 -7.34 -4.92
CA THR A 10 -25.98 -6.05 -5.59
C THR A 10 -24.50 -5.77 -5.76
N VAL A 11 -24.18 -4.83 -6.64
CA VAL A 11 -22.79 -4.41 -6.83
C VAL A 11 -22.21 -3.91 -5.51
N GLY A 12 -23.00 -3.11 -4.79
CA GLY A 12 -22.54 -2.60 -3.51
C GLY A 12 -22.23 -3.71 -2.51
N GLN A 13 -23.04 -4.75 -2.50
CA GLN A 13 -22.79 -5.86 -1.59
C GLN A 13 -21.51 -6.59 -1.93
N VAL A 14 -21.24 -6.77 -3.22
CA VAL A 14 -20.01 -7.45 -3.65
C VAL A 14 -18.78 -6.60 -3.30
N ASN A 15 -18.83 -5.33 -3.62
CA ASN A 15 -17.70 -4.44 -3.33
C ASN A 15 -17.45 -4.34 -1.83
N SER A 16 -18.52 -4.28 -1.06
CA SER A 16 -18.40 -4.20 0.39
C SER A 16 -17.81 -5.49 0.98
N TYR A 17 -18.22 -6.61 0.44
CA TYR A 17 -17.70 -7.90 0.86
C TYR A 17 -16.19 -8.00 0.59
N ILE A 18 -15.79 -7.61 -0.62
CA ILE A 18 -14.38 -7.67 -1.00
C ILE A 18 -13.57 -6.70 -0.14
N LYS A 19 -14.11 -5.50 0.09
CA LYS A 19 -13.45 -4.53 0.95
C LYS A 19 -13.22 -5.11 2.34
N ASN A 20 -14.21 -5.82 2.86
CA ASN A 20 -14.10 -6.44 4.16
C ASN A 20 -12.97 -7.45 4.22
N ILE A 21 -12.81 -8.23 3.16
CA ILE A 21 -11.72 -9.20 3.09
C ILE A 21 -10.38 -8.47 3.15
N PHE A 22 -10.24 -7.40 2.37
CA PHE A 22 -9.01 -6.60 2.39
C PHE A 22 -8.74 -6.03 3.78
N ASP A 23 -9.78 -5.48 4.40
CA ASP A 23 -9.62 -4.80 5.69
C ASP A 23 -9.26 -5.75 6.82
N GLN A 24 -9.59 -7.02 6.67
CA GLN A 24 -9.26 -8.02 7.68
C GLN A 24 -7.95 -8.73 7.40
N ASP A 25 -7.36 -8.52 6.24
CA ASP A 25 -6.11 -9.15 5.91
C ASP A 25 -4.97 -8.48 6.66
N TYR A 26 -4.26 -9.25 7.44
CA TYR A 26 -3.20 -8.74 8.28
C TYR A 26 -2.11 -8.04 7.49
N MET A 27 -1.70 -8.63 6.38
CA MET A 27 -0.62 -8.08 5.57
C MET A 27 -1.01 -6.80 4.88
N LEU A 28 -2.23 -6.76 4.34
CA LEU A 28 -2.68 -5.59 3.58
C LEU A 28 -3.00 -4.39 4.45
N ARG A 29 -3.18 -4.60 5.74
CA ARG A 29 -3.47 -3.50 6.66
C ARG A 29 -2.23 -2.70 7.00
N ARG A 30 -1.06 -3.27 6.78
CA ARG A 30 0.19 -2.60 7.11
C ARG A 30 1.26 -3.14 6.18
N ILE A 31 1.53 -2.40 5.11
CA ILE A 31 2.39 -2.89 4.05
C ILE A 31 3.26 -1.75 3.52
N TYR A 32 4.41 -2.09 3.01
CA TYR A 32 5.30 -1.14 2.36
C TYR A 32 5.52 -1.60 0.93
N VAL A 33 5.34 -0.69 0.00
CA VAL A 33 5.40 -1.00 -1.42
C VAL A 33 6.37 -0.03 -2.09
N SER A 34 7.29 -0.55 -2.87
CA SER A 34 8.22 0.29 -3.61
C SER A 34 7.80 0.41 -5.06
N GLY A 35 8.11 1.54 -5.65
CA GLY A 35 7.82 1.76 -7.06
C GLY A 35 8.15 3.17 -7.47
N GLU A 36 7.82 3.47 -8.71
CA GLU A 36 8.04 4.78 -9.30
C GLU A 36 6.75 5.58 -9.32
N VAL A 37 6.82 6.82 -8.89
CA VAL A 37 5.65 7.72 -8.85
C VAL A 37 5.27 8.16 -10.25
N SER A 38 3.97 8.16 -10.51
CA SER A 38 3.44 8.59 -11.80
C SER A 38 2.08 9.25 -11.56
N ASN A 39 1.70 10.20 -12.41
CA ASN A 39 0.43 10.92 -12.30
C ASN A 39 0.22 11.55 -10.93
N CYS A 40 1.26 12.14 -10.38
CA CYS A 40 1.18 12.74 -9.06
C CYS A 40 0.44 14.06 -9.12
N LYS A 41 -0.61 14.18 -8.32
CA LYS A 41 -1.42 15.40 -8.27
C LYS A 41 -1.64 15.84 -6.84
N TYR A 42 -1.25 17.07 -6.56
CA TYR A 42 -1.49 17.69 -5.28
C TYR A 42 -2.83 18.44 -5.36
N HIS A 43 -3.84 17.84 -4.77
CA HIS A 43 -5.17 18.42 -4.84
C HIS A 43 -5.30 19.58 -3.86
N PRO A 44 -6.12 20.61 -4.21
CA PRO A 44 -6.30 21.76 -3.31
C PRO A 44 -6.80 21.39 -1.93
N SER A 45 -7.49 20.26 -1.79
CA SER A 45 -7.96 19.80 -0.49
C SER A 45 -6.83 19.38 0.44
N GLY A 46 -5.62 19.24 -0.09
CA GLY A 46 -4.48 18.73 0.67
C GLY A 46 -4.19 17.27 0.44
N HIS A 47 -5.09 16.56 -0.20
CA HIS A 47 -4.87 15.16 -0.55
C HIS A 47 -3.91 15.07 -1.73
N ILE A 48 -3.12 13.99 -1.76
CA ILE A 48 -2.23 13.72 -2.89
C ILE A 48 -2.68 12.43 -3.55
N TYR A 49 -2.91 12.49 -4.85
CA TYR A 49 -3.28 11.31 -5.63
C TYR A 49 -2.14 11.00 -6.59
N PHE A 50 -1.75 9.74 -6.63
CA PHE A 50 -0.68 9.33 -7.53
C PHE A 50 -0.82 7.85 -7.83
N SER A 51 0.00 7.38 -8.77
CA SER A 51 0.11 5.96 -9.07
C SER A 51 1.52 5.52 -8.75
N LEU A 52 1.65 4.29 -8.34
CA LEU A 52 2.94 3.66 -8.09
C LEU A 52 3.08 2.54 -9.11
N LYS A 53 4.18 2.51 -9.82
CA LYS A 53 4.34 1.54 -10.89
C LYS A 53 5.72 0.91 -10.89
N ASP A 54 5.80 -0.25 -11.50
CA ASP A 54 7.08 -0.91 -11.79
C ASP A 54 6.94 -1.56 -13.17
N ALA A 55 7.86 -2.45 -13.50
CA ALA A 55 7.86 -3.07 -14.81
C ALA A 55 6.64 -3.97 -15.05
N GLU A 56 5.96 -4.37 -14.00
CA GLU A 56 4.90 -5.38 -14.11
C GLU A 56 3.51 -4.86 -13.79
N GLY A 57 3.38 -3.71 -13.18
CA GLY A 57 2.05 -3.25 -12.82
C GLY A 57 2.00 -1.85 -12.28
N THR A 58 0.79 -1.42 -12.02
CA THR A 58 0.49 -0.09 -11.50
C THR A 58 -0.58 -0.20 -10.44
N ILE A 59 -0.44 0.58 -9.38
CA ILE A 59 -1.46 0.64 -8.34
C ILE A 59 -1.72 2.10 -7.97
N SER A 60 -2.99 2.42 -7.78
CA SER A 60 -3.38 3.78 -7.37
C SER A 60 -3.09 3.99 -5.90
N CYS A 61 -2.71 5.22 -5.57
CA CYS A 61 -2.39 5.59 -4.20
C CYS A 61 -3.04 6.92 -3.86
N VAL A 62 -3.38 7.07 -2.59
CA VAL A 62 -3.85 8.36 -2.09
C VAL A 62 -3.24 8.59 -0.72
N MET A 63 -2.76 9.80 -0.49
CA MET A 63 -2.32 10.23 0.84
C MET A 63 -3.25 11.35 1.26
N PHE A 64 -4.08 11.10 2.27
CA PHE A 64 -5.01 12.10 2.73
C PHE A 64 -4.27 13.22 3.47
N ALA A 65 -4.90 14.39 3.48
CA ALA A 65 -4.30 15.57 4.09
C ALA A 65 -3.86 15.30 5.54
N GLY A 66 -4.62 14.51 6.26
CA GLY A 66 -4.29 14.19 7.64
C GLY A 66 -3.03 13.35 7.80
N SER A 67 -2.55 12.76 6.73
CA SER A 67 -1.33 11.93 6.77
C SER A 67 -0.13 12.61 6.14
N ARG A 68 -0.25 13.90 5.78
CA ARG A 68 0.80 14.59 5.04
C ARG A 68 2.12 14.69 5.77
N ARG A 69 2.11 14.58 7.09
CA ARG A 69 3.39 14.63 7.79
C ARG A 69 4.23 13.38 7.55
N GLY A 70 3.66 12.35 6.95
CA GLY A 70 4.42 11.18 6.56
C GLY A 70 5.20 11.36 5.27
N LEU A 71 5.11 12.53 4.64
CA LEU A 71 5.83 12.85 3.41
C LEU A 71 6.70 14.06 3.69
N ALA A 72 8.00 13.86 3.72
CA ALA A 72 8.94 14.91 4.12
C ALA A 72 9.64 15.58 2.94
N PHE A 73 9.27 15.25 1.71
CA PHE A 73 9.90 15.83 0.54
C PHE A 73 8.83 16.10 -0.53
N PRO A 74 9.10 17.00 -1.49
CA PRO A 74 8.14 17.22 -2.58
C PRO A 74 8.22 16.07 -3.57
N MET A 75 7.17 15.27 -3.60
CA MET A 75 7.11 14.08 -4.45
C MET A 75 6.72 14.48 -5.85
N ARG A 76 7.39 13.91 -6.84
CA ARG A 76 7.15 14.19 -8.24
C ARG A 76 7.13 12.93 -9.05
N ASP A 77 6.56 13.02 -10.25
CA ASP A 77 6.61 11.91 -11.19
C ASP A 77 8.05 11.52 -11.44
N GLY A 78 8.29 10.22 -11.45
CA GLY A 78 9.63 9.71 -11.68
C GLY A 78 10.40 9.39 -10.42
N ASP A 79 9.94 9.86 -9.27
CA ASP A 79 10.61 9.53 -8.02
C ASP A 79 10.42 8.06 -7.68
N ASN A 80 11.50 7.45 -7.21
CA ASN A 80 11.42 6.08 -6.68
C ASN A 80 11.23 6.17 -5.18
N VAL A 81 10.13 5.60 -4.72
CA VAL A 81 9.73 5.76 -3.32
C VAL A 81 9.29 4.43 -2.72
N ILE A 82 9.24 4.42 -1.39
CA ILE A 82 8.63 3.34 -0.65
C ILE A 82 7.43 3.93 0.07
N VAL A 83 6.26 3.37 -0.22
CA VAL A 83 4.99 3.86 0.34
C VAL A 83 4.53 2.89 1.41
N GLY A 84 4.35 3.40 2.61
CA GLY A 84 3.83 2.60 3.71
C GLY A 84 2.40 2.98 4.01
N GLY A 85 1.57 1.99 4.26
CA GLY A 85 0.19 2.22 4.57
C GLY A 85 -0.62 0.95 4.48
N SER A 86 -1.87 1.08 4.05
CA SER A 86 -2.76 -0.06 3.92
C SER A 86 -3.29 -0.12 2.50
N ILE A 87 -3.69 -1.32 2.11
CA ILE A 87 -4.36 -1.51 0.82
C ILE A 87 -5.80 -1.92 1.11
N SER A 88 -6.73 -1.21 0.52
CA SER A 88 -8.14 -1.53 0.67
C SER A 88 -8.89 -1.20 -0.60
N VAL A 89 -10.17 -1.50 -0.61
CA VAL A 89 -11.02 -1.30 -1.77
C VAL A 89 -11.75 0.03 -1.64
N TYR A 90 -11.72 0.82 -2.70
CA TYR A 90 -12.57 1.99 -2.79
C TYR A 90 -13.90 1.51 -3.32
N GLU A 91 -14.88 1.43 -2.45
CA GLU A 91 -16.13 0.75 -2.75
C GLU A 91 -16.87 1.33 -3.95
N ARG A 92 -16.82 2.64 -4.09
CA ARG A 92 -17.56 3.29 -5.15
C ARG A 92 -17.13 2.78 -6.53
N ASP A 93 -15.83 2.62 -6.73
CA ASP A 93 -15.30 2.21 -8.03
C ASP A 93 -14.96 0.74 -8.12
N GLY A 94 -14.96 0.04 -6.99
CA GLY A 94 -14.60 -1.36 -6.97
C GLY A 94 -13.13 -1.60 -7.27
N LYS A 95 -12.27 -0.65 -6.93
CA LYS A 95 -10.84 -0.75 -7.17
C LYS A 95 -10.09 -0.74 -5.87
N TYR A 96 -8.98 -1.50 -5.82
CA TYR A 96 -8.14 -1.43 -4.64
C TYR A 96 -7.07 -0.37 -4.85
N GLN A 97 -6.62 0.19 -3.74
CA GLN A 97 -5.62 1.24 -3.79
C GLN A 97 -4.87 1.31 -2.47
N ILE A 98 -3.73 1.97 -2.50
CA ILE A 98 -2.93 2.16 -1.30
C ILE A 98 -3.37 3.45 -0.62
N TYR A 99 -3.67 3.35 0.68
CA TYR A 99 -3.91 4.51 1.52
C TYR A 99 -2.60 4.81 2.24
N ALA A 100 -1.84 5.76 1.71
CA ALA A 100 -0.48 6.04 2.16
C ALA A 100 -0.47 6.77 3.49
N LYS A 101 0.38 6.31 4.38
CA LYS A 101 0.62 6.97 5.67
C LYS A 101 2.03 7.52 5.73
N GLU A 102 2.93 6.94 5.00
CA GLU A 102 4.33 7.30 5.04
C GLU A 102 4.92 7.07 3.65
N ILE A 103 5.63 8.07 3.14
CA ILE A 103 6.29 7.95 1.85
C ILE A 103 7.72 8.40 2.02
N THR A 104 8.66 7.55 1.64
CA THR A 104 10.07 7.84 1.77
C THR A 104 10.76 7.60 0.46
N LYS A 105 11.82 8.34 0.22
CA LYS A 105 12.55 8.23 -1.02
C LYS A 105 13.49 7.04 -0.98
N GLU A 106 13.39 6.20 -1.98
CA GLU A 106 14.24 5.03 -2.05
C GLU A 106 15.67 5.46 -2.40
N GLY A 107 16.65 4.77 -1.82
CA GLY A 107 18.04 5.04 -2.14
C GLY A 107 18.79 5.89 -1.15
N ALA A 108 18.09 6.57 -0.23
CA ALA A 108 18.76 7.30 0.84
C ALA A 108 19.26 6.27 1.86
N GLY A 109 20.46 6.47 2.38
CA GLY A 109 21.06 5.49 3.28
C GLY A 109 20.19 5.17 4.47
N LEU A 110 19.73 6.20 5.16
CA LEU A 110 18.88 6.01 6.33
C LEU A 110 17.61 5.27 5.96
N LEU A 111 17.09 5.58 4.82
CA LEU A 111 15.87 4.99 4.31
C LEU A 111 16.05 3.50 4.03
N TYR A 112 17.19 3.18 3.47
CA TYR A 112 17.49 1.80 3.16
C TYR A 112 17.58 0.96 4.43
N GLU A 113 18.19 1.51 5.46
CA GLU A 113 18.27 0.84 6.75
C GLU A 113 16.88 0.62 7.34
N LYS A 114 16.04 1.63 7.22
CA LYS A 114 14.67 1.54 7.71
C LYS A 114 13.90 0.46 6.97
N TYR A 115 14.09 0.39 5.67
CA TYR A 115 13.46 -0.61 4.85
C TYR A 115 13.91 -2.02 5.26
N LEU A 116 15.19 -2.21 5.47
CA LEU A 116 15.70 -3.50 5.89
C LEU A 116 15.19 -3.91 7.25
N ALA A 117 15.09 -2.97 8.16
CA ALA A 117 14.58 -3.25 9.50
C ALA A 117 13.13 -3.71 9.43
N LEU A 118 12.34 -3.05 8.59
CA LEU A 118 10.96 -3.44 8.41
C LEU A 118 10.84 -4.81 7.78
N LYS A 119 11.65 -5.07 6.79
CA LYS A 119 11.65 -6.37 6.14
C LYS A 119 11.96 -7.49 7.13
N ALA A 120 12.94 -7.26 8.00
CA ALA A 120 13.28 -8.22 9.02
C ALA A 120 12.10 -8.46 9.96
N GLU A 121 11.43 -7.39 10.34
CA GLU A 121 10.28 -7.49 11.22
C GLU A 121 9.17 -8.32 10.59
N LEU A 122 8.89 -8.10 9.32
CA LEU A 122 7.88 -8.86 8.62
C LEU A 122 8.24 -10.32 8.49
N GLU A 123 9.51 -10.60 8.29
CA GLU A 123 9.96 -11.98 8.23
C GLU A 123 9.79 -12.70 9.56
N GLU A 124 10.04 -11.99 10.65
CA GLU A 124 9.82 -12.55 11.98
C GLU A 124 8.37 -12.84 12.23
N MET A 125 7.51 -12.09 11.61
CA MET A 125 6.06 -12.29 11.74
C MET A 125 5.55 -13.42 10.87
N GLY A 126 6.44 -14.08 10.12
CA GLY A 126 6.05 -15.22 9.33
C GLY A 126 5.45 -14.89 7.98
N MET A 127 5.60 -13.67 7.52
CA MET A 127 5.05 -13.26 6.23
C MET A 127 5.92 -13.67 5.06
N PHE A 128 7.15 -14.05 5.36
CA PHE A 128 8.09 -14.52 4.35
C PHE A 128 8.55 -15.92 4.73
N ALA A 129 9.33 -16.54 3.86
CA ALA A 129 9.80 -17.89 4.11
C ALA A 129 10.58 -17.96 5.41
N PRO A 130 10.33 -18.97 6.23
CA PRO A 130 10.96 -19.07 7.55
C PRO A 130 12.49 -19.10 7.53
N GLU A 131 13.08 -19.59 6.48
CA GLU A 131 14.54 -19.66 6.42
C GLU A 131 15.18 -18.30 6.44
N TYR A 132 14.45 -17.27 6.14
CA TYR A 132 14.99 -15.91 6.20
C TYR A 132 15.34 -15.49 7.62
N LYS A 133 14.63 -16.01 8.57
CA LYS A 133 14.90 -15.67 9.95
C LYS A 133 16.30 -16.06 10.35
N LYS A 134 16.79 -17.12 9.80
CA LYS A 134 18.11 -17.60 10.12
C LYS A 134 19.20 -16.74 9.54
N ARG A 135 18.88 -16.04 8.48
CA ARG A 135 19.86 -15.22 7.82
C ARG A 135 19.91 -13.79 8.30
N ILE A 136 18.84 -13.37 8.92
CA ILE A 136 18.74 -11.98 9.36
C ILE A 136 19.96 -11.55 10.17
N PRO A 137 20.41 -12.31 11.13
CA PRO A 137 21.57 -11.89 11.91
C PRO A 137 22.83 -11.72 11.10
N THR A 138 22.91 -12.37 9.96
CA THR A 138 24.13 -12.30 9.15
C THR A 138 24.18 -11.09 8.28
N TYR A 139 23.10 -10.35 8.19
CA TYR A 139 23.08 -9.12 7.42
C TYR A 139 23.74 -7.96 8.08
N ILE A 140 23.96 -8.07 9.34
CA ILE A 140 24.40 -6.93 10.13
C ILE A 140 25.89 -6.85 10.30
#